data_55622bdbf80f3a92af5fecfa486d562a
#
_entry.id   55622bdbf80f3a92af5fecfa486d562a
#
_cell.length_a   1.000
_cell.length_b   1.000
_cell.length_c   1.000
_cell.angle_alpha   90.00
_cell.angle_beta   90.00
_cell.angle_gamma   90.00
#
_symmetry.space_group_name_H-M   'P 1'
#
loop_
_entity.id
_entity.type
_entity.pdbx_description
1 polymer ?
#
loop_
_entity_poly.entity_id
_entity_poly.type
_entity_poly.pdbx_seq_one_letter_code
_entity_poly.pdbx_strand_id
1 'polypeptide(L)'
;MVSMHIKKAAAGDIATVHRILNYYAEQDLLLPRSLSELYDHLRDYFVLENKVQAHSIHGVCGLRVYWEDLAEIKSLAVSEDQQDRGFGSKLVRACLQEARSLGIRKVFTLTYVPDFFMRLGFREVDRSIFPQKIWADCLKCPKFPDCDEVALAIDLQ
;
A
#
# COMPACT_ATOMS: atom_id res chain seq x y z
N MET A 1 -4.60 13.31 23.69
CA MET A 1 -4.79 12.28 22.66
C MET A 1 -4.45 12.84 21.30
N VAL A 2 -3.60 12.17 20.56
CA VAL A 2 -3.20 12.60 19.20
C VAL A 2 -4.31 12.22 18.23
N SER A 3 -4.77 13.20 17.46
CA SER A 3 -5.82 13.01 16.45
C SER A 3 -5.18 12.81 15.08
N MET A 4 -5.52 11.72 14.43
CA MET A 4 -5.00 11.35 13.11
C MET A 4 -6.07 11.45 12.04
N HIS A 5 -5.65 11.73 10.81
CA HIS A 5 -6.53 11.65 9.65
C HIS A 5 -5.79 11.04 8.46
N ILE A 6 -6.56 10.54 7.50
CA ILE A 6 -6.02 10.00 6.27
C ILE A 6 -6.28 10.99 5.15
N LYS A 7 -5.24 11.29 4.38
CA LYS A 7 -5.32 12.20 3.24
C LYS A 7 -4.41 11.71 2.12
N LYS A 8 -4.58 12.26 0.93
CA LYS A 8 -3.64 12.01 -0.16
C LYS A 8 -2.30 12.63 0.20
N ALA A 9 -1.21 11.95 -0.15
CA ALA A 9 0.13 12.44 0.11
C ALA A 9 0.38 13.75 -0.62
N ALA A 10 1.04 14.68 0.06
CA ALA A 10 1.57 15.90 -0.53
C ALA A 10 3.06 15.72 -0.80
N ALA A 11 3.61 16.54 -1.70
CA ALA A 11 5.03 16.44 -2.02
C ALA A 11 5.93 16.57 -0.79
N GLY A 12 5.55 17.41 0.17
CA GLY A 12 6.30 17.58 1.41
C GLY A 12 6.29 16.38 2.35
N ASP A 13 5.41 15.38 2.10
CA ASP A 13 5.32 14.17 2.92
C ASP A 13 6.29 13.07 2.47
N ILE A 14 6.81 13.16 1.25
CA ILE A 14 7.52 12.05 0.61
C ILE A 14 8.79 11.64 1.36
N ALA A 15 9.54 12.57 1.90
CA ALA A 15 10.75 12.23 2.65
C ALA A 15 10.42 11.34 3.87
N THR A 16 9.34 11.63 4.57
CA THR A 16 8.89 10.82 5.71
C THR A 16 8.34 9.47 5.25
N VAL A 17 7.57 9.45 4.16
CA VAL A 17 7.09 8.19 3.56
C VAL A 17 8.27 7.29 3.21
N HIS A 18 9.30 7.85 2.59
CA HIS A 18 10.50 7.11 2.23
C HIS A 18 11.17 6.48 3.46
N ARG A 19 11.30 7.23 4.55
CA ARG A 19 11.89 6.72 5.79
C ARG A 19 11.06 5.56 6.37
N ILE A 20 9.73 5.70 6.39
CA ILE A 20 8.85 4.65 6.92
C ILE A 20 8.98 3.38 6.06
N LEU A 21 8.92 3.51 4.74
CA LEU A 21 8.98 2.35 3.87
C LEU A 21 10.35 1.66 3.93
N ASN A 22 11.43 2.42 3.98
CA ASN A 22 12.77 1.84 4.07
C ASN A 22 13.00 1.14 5.41
N TYR A 23 12.43 1.65 6.49
CA TYR A 23 12.49 0.99 7.79
C TYR A 23 11.99 -0.45 7.71
N TYR A 24 10.83 -0.65 7.05
CA TYR A 24 10.26 -1.99 6.88
C TYR A 24 10.95 -2.78 5.78
N ALA A 25 11.46 -2.12 4.74
CA ALA A 25 12.22 -2.80 3.69
C ALA A 25 13.51 -3.41 4.21
N GLU A 26 14.17 -2.77 5.17
CA GLU A 26 15.36 -3.30 5.82
C GLU A 26 15.06 -4.57 6.62
N GLN A 27 13.81 -4.79 7.00
CA GLN A 27 13.35 -5.98 7.69
C GLN A 27 12.77 -7.02 6.72
N ASP A 28 12.94 -6.84 5.42
CA ASP A 28 12.42 -7.71 4.36
C ASP A 28 10.89 -7.83 4.34
N LEU A 29 10.19 -6.86 4.91
CA LEU A 29 8.72 -6.86 4.97
C LEU A 29 8.08 -6.13 3.81
N LEU A 30 8.81 -5.24 3.14
CA LEU A 30 8.34 -4.48 1.97
C LEU A 30 9.46 -4.37 0.95
N LEU A 31 9.04 -4.15 -0.31
CA LEU A 31 9.98 -3.82 -1.38
C LEU A 31 10.47 -2.37 -1.19
N PRO A 32 11.80 -2.13 -1.21
CA PRO A 32 12.32 -0.77 -1.09
C PRO A 32 11.89 0.10 -2.27
N ARG A 33 11.67 1.38 -2.00
CA ARG A 33 11.31 2.38 -3.01
C ARG A 33 12.29 3.53 -2.95
N SER A 34 12.75 4.02 -4.11
CA SER A 34 13.59 5.20 -4.17
C SER A 34 12.74 6.46 -3.99
N LEU A 35 13.38 7.56 -3.60
CA LEU A 35 12.71 8.86 -3.56
C LEU A 35 12.11 9.23 -4.93
N SER A 36 12.87 8.96 -6.00
CA SER A 36 12.41 9.25 -7.36
C SER A 36 11.11 8.52 -7.69
N GLU A 37 11.04 7.21 -7.37
CA GLU A 37 9.81 6.43 -7.57
C GLU A 37 8.63 7.00 -6.79
N LEU A 38 8.87 7.41 -5.55
CA LEU A 38 7.80 7.95 -4.70
C LEU A 38 7.28 9.28 -5.25
N TYR A 39 8.16 10.15 -5.76
CA TYR A 39 7.72 11.39 -6.39
C TYR A 39 6.97 11.11 -7.70
N ASP A 40 7.44 10.18 -8.51
CA ASP A 40 6.79 9.81 -9.77
C ASP A 40 5.37 9.29 -9.53
N HIS A 41 5.16 8.57 -8.43
CA HIS A 41 3.88 7.96 -8.08
C HIS A 41 3.18 8.67 -6.92
N LEU A 42 3.49 9.94 -6.70
CA LEU A 42 2.97 10.72 -5.58
C LEU A 42 1.46 10.56 -5.38
N ARG A 43 0.71 10.59 -6.47
CA ARG A 43 -0.75 10.56 -6.42
C ARG A 43 -1.34 9.21 -6.04
N ASP A 44 -0.51 8.16 -6.06
CA ASP A 44 -0.95 6.82 -5.66
C ASP A 44 -1.13 6.69 -4.14
N TYR A 45 -0.49 7.57 -3.35
CA TYR A 45 -0.34 7.35 -1.91
C TYR A 45 -1.35 8.10 -1.07
N PHE A 46 -1.90 7.40 -0.09
CA PHE A 46 -2.57 7.97 1.08
C PHE A 46 -1.60 7.92 2.26
N VAL A 47 -1.71 8.93 3.13
CA VAL A 47 -0.88 9.01 4.34
C VAL A 47 -1.75 9.22 5.57
N LEU A 48 -1.25 8.73 6.70
CA LEU A 48 -1.83 8.95 8.02
C LEU A 48 -1.08 10.13 8.65
N GLU A 49 -1.77 11.23 8.83
CA GLU A 49 -1.17 12.48 9.31
C GLU A 49 -1.79 12.92 10.64
N ASN A 50 -0.95 13.48 11.51
CA ASN A 50 -1.41 14.14 12.72
C ASN A 50 -2.16 15.44 12.33
N LYS A 51 -3.41 15.58 12.81
CA LYS A 51 -4.25 16.75 12.49
C LYS A 51 -3.71 18.07 13.02
N VAL A 52 -2.90 18.00 14.07
CA VAL A 52 -2.39 19.20 14.75
C VAL A 52 -1.06 19.67 14.14
N GLN A 53 -0.27 18.75 13.62
CA GLN A 53 1.05 19.03 13.10
C GLN A 53 1.16 18.61 11.64
N ALA A 54 1.23 19.57 10.72
CA ALA A 54 1.38 19.32 9.30
C ALA A 54 2.64 18.50 9.00
N HIS A 55 2.54 17.59 8.04
CA HIS A 55 3.61 16.68 7.60
C HIS A 55 4.14 15.74 8.68
N SER A 56 3.44 15.61 9.79
CA SER A 56 3.73 14.57 10.79
C SER A 56 3.05 13.28 10.35
N ILE A 57 3.77 12.48 9.57
CA ILE A 57 3.25 11.29 8.89
C ILE A 57 3.62 10.04 9.70
N HIS A 58 2.63 9.17 9.91
CA HIS A 58 2.77 7.95 10.72
C HIS A 58 2.35 6.69 9.98
N GLY A 59 1.92 6.82 8.74
CA GLY A 59 1.53 5.67 7.95
C GLY A 59 1.33 6.03 6.50
N VAL A 60 1.31 5.01 5.64
CA VAL A 60 1.20 5.18 4.20
C VAL A 60 0.57 3.92 3.60
N CYS A 61 -0.15 4.11 2.50
CA CYS A 61 -0.62 3.01 1.66
C CYS A 61 -0.80 3.54 0.24
N GLY A 62 -0.36 2.76 -0.74
CA GLY A 62 -0.47 3.13 -2.15
C GLY A 62 -1.53 2.33 -2.89
N LEU A 63 -2.17 2.98 -3.85
CA LEU A 63 -3.05 2.34 -4.82
C LEU A 63 -2.48 2.61 -6.20
N ARG A 64 -2.00 1.57 -6.87
CA ARG A 64 -1.47 1.69 -8.22
C ARG A 64 -2.43 1.10 -9.24
N VAL A 65 -2.85 1.91 -10.20
CA VAL A 65 -3.72 1.45 -11.29
C VAL A 65 -2.86 0.79 -12.36
N TYR A 66 -3.22 -0.44 -12.75
CA TYR A 66 -2.53 -1.17 -13.81
C TYR A 66 -3.35 -1.27 -15.09
N TRP A 67 -4.67 -1.26 -14.97
CA TRP A 67 -5.58 -1.40 -16.10
C TRP A 67 -6.90 -0.69 -15.75
N GLU A 68 -7.79 -0.56 -16.70
CA GLU A 68 -9.06 0.12 -16.45
C GLU A 68 -9.90 -0.52 -15.33
N ASP A 69 -9.67 -1.79 -15.05
CA ASP A 69 -10.42 -2.55 -14.05
C ASP A 69 -9.55 -3.23 -12.99
N LEU A 70 -8.26 -2.90 -12.91
CA LEU A 70 -7.31 -3.58 -12.02
C LEU A 70 -6.36 -2.59 -11.36
N ALA A 71 -6.25 -2.70 -10.04
CA ALA A 71 -5.29 -1.91 -9.26
C ALA A 71 -4.68 -2.75 -8.15
N GLU A 72 -3.57 -2.29 -7.63
CA GLU A 72 -2.84 -2.95 -6.54
C GLU A 72 -2.76 -2.05 -5.32
N ILE A 73 -3.00 -2.64 -4.15
CA ILE A 73 -2.61 -2.02 -2.88
C ILE A 73 -1.18 -2.42 -2.58
N LYS A 74 -0.33 -1.43 -2.37
CA LYS A 74 1.10 -1.62 -2.14
C LYS A 74 1.62 -0.69 -1.06
N SER A 75 2.78 -1.01 -0.52
CA SER A 75 3.51 -0.13 0.40
C SER A 75 2.68 0.27 1.62
N LEU A 76 1.90 -0.65 2.17
CA LEU A 76 1.16 -0.41 3.41
C LEU A 76 2.13 -0.49 4.59
N ALA A 77 2.24 0.59 5.33
CA ALA A 77 3.08 0.65 6.52
C ALA A 77 2.51 1.64 7.51
N VAL A 78 2.55 1.28 8.79
CA VAL A 78 2.17 2.16 9.90
C VAL A 78 3.32 2.13 10.89
N SER A 79 3.74 3.31 11.38
CA SER A 79 4.82 3.39 12.35
C SER A 79 4.48 2.60 13.61
N GLU A 80 5.51 2.02 14.25
CA GLU A 80 5.31 1.06 15.35
C GLU A 80 4.48 1.63 16.50
N ASP A 81 4.68 2.92 16.82
CA ASP A 81 3.95 3.57 17.90
C ASP A 81 2.46 3.80 17.60
N GLN A 82 2.05 3.62 16.34
CA GLN A 82 0.66 3.79 15.92
C GLN A 82 -0.01 2.49 15.48
N GLN A 83 0.68 1.36 15.59
CA GLN A 83 0.10 0.06 15.25
C GLN A 83 -0.96 -0.39 16.24
N ASP A 84 -1.77 -1.36 15.84
CA ASP A 84 -2.86 -1.96 16.63
C ASP A 84 -3.98 -0.97 17.03
N ARG A 85 -4.13 0.10 16.24
CA ARG A 85 -5.19 1.11 16.44
C ARG A 85 -6.17 1.18 15.28
N GLY A 86 -6.08 0.24 14.33
CA GLY A 86 -6.97 0.20 13.17
C GLY A 86 -6.59 1.14 12.03
N PHE A 87 -5.45 1.80 12.08
CA PHE A 87 -5.04 2.74 11.03
C PHE A 87 -4.68 2.05 9.72
N GLY A 88 -4.09 0.85 9.78
CA GLY A 88 -3.83 0.07 8.57
C GLY A 88 -5.10 -0.23 7.80
N SER A 89 -6.16 -0.65 8.49
CA SER A 89 -7.47 -0.90 7.89
C SER A 89 -8.06 0.35 7.28
N LYS A 90 -7.94 1.50 7.95
CA LYS A 90 -8.45 2.77 7.44
C LYS A 90 -7.71 3.20 6.18
N LEU A 91 -6.39 3.00 6.13
CA LEU A 91 -5.59 3.30 4.94
C LEU A 91 -6.02 2.43 3.76
N VAL A 92 -6.19 1.13 3.97
CA VAL A 92 -6.65 0.22 2.91
C VAL A 92 -8.04 0.62 2.43
N ARG A 93 -8.96 0.94 3.35
CA ARG A 93 -10.32 1.36 2.97
C ARG A 93 -10.31 2.65 2.16
N ALA A 94 -9.42 3.59 2.46
CA ALA A 94 -9.27 4.81 1.66
C ALA A 94 -8.85 4.47 0.24
N CYS A 95 -7.90 3.54 0.08
CA CYS A 95 -7.49 3.06 -1.24
C CYS A 95 -8.64 2.37 -1.99
N LEU A 96 -9.41 1.53 -1.31
CA LEU A 96 -10.54 0.84 -1.93
C LEU A 96 -11.63 1.81 -2.37
N GLN A 97 -11.88 2.85 -1.57
CA GLN A 97 -12.85 3.87 -1.93
C GLN A 97 -12.39 4.66 -3.17
N GLU A 98 -11.12 5.00 -3.25
CA GLU A 98 -10.57 5.66 -4.44
C GLU A 98 -10.69 4.74 -5.66
N ALA A 99 -10.37 3.46 -5.51
CA ALA A 99 -10.51 2.49 -6.60
C ALA A 99 -11.94 2.46 -7.12
N ARG A 100 -12.93 2.45 -6.22
CA ARG A 100 -14.35 2.51 -6.62
C ARG A 100 -14.67 3.78 -7.39
N SER A 101 -14.18 4.91 -6.93
CA SER A 101 -14.43 6.20 -7.59
C SER A 101 -13.78 6.27 -8.97
N LEU A 102 -12.72 5.51 -9.21
CA LEU A 102 -12.03 5.44 -10.50
C LEU A 102 -12.66 4.39 -11.43
N GLY A 103 -13.65 3.64 -10.98
CA GLY A 103 -14.27 2.58 -11.76
C GLY A 103 -13.49 1.27 -11.75
N ILE A 104 -12.54 1.10 -10.87
CA ILE A 104 -11.76 -0.14 -10.72
C ILE A 104 -12.65 -1.21 -10.09
N ARG A 105 -12.65 -2.41 -10.69
CA ARG A 105 -13.48 -3.52 -10.21
C ARG A 105 -12.73 -4.54 -9.39
N LYS A 106 -11.43 -4.68 -9.59
CA LYS A 106 -10.62 -5.65 -8.87
C LYS A 106 -9.38 -4.98 -8.30
N VAL A 107 -9.15 -5.20 -7.01
CA VAL A 107 -7.94 -4.74 -6.33
C VAL A 107 -7.24 -5.96 -5.76
N PHE A 108 -5.94 -6.05 -5.98
CA PHE A 108 -5.12 -7.14 -5.44
C PHE A 108 -4.00 -6.60 -4.57
N THR A 109 -3.36 -7.50 -3.83
CA THR A 109 -2.18 -7.18 -3.04
C THR A 109 -1.30 -8.43 -2.93
N LEU A 110 -0.01 -8.23 -2.79
CA LEU A 110 0.95 -9.28 -2.44
C LEU A 110 1.43 -8.98 -1.03
N THR A 111 1.28 -9.93 -0.10
CA THR A 111 1.48 -9.63 1.32
C THR A 111 2.04 -10.81 2.11
N TYR A 112 2.73 -10.49 3.20
CA TYR A 112 3.11 -11.45 4.24
C TYR A 112 2.08 -11.54 5.36
N VAL A 113 1.02 -10.71 5.34
CA VAL A 113 0.00 -10.67 6.39
C VAL A 113 -1.40 -10.92 5.80
N PRO A 114 -1.62 -12.12 5.21
CA PRO A 114 -2.88 -12.39 4.52
C PRO A 114 -4.11 -12.26 5.42
N ASP A 115 -4.02 -12.66 6.69
CA ASP A 115 -5.17 -12.61 7.60
C ASP A 115 -5.70 -11.18 7.77
N PHE A 116 -4.82 -10.20 7.81
CA PHE A 116 -5.21 -8.80 7.89
C PHE A 116 -6.12 -8.41 6.71
N PHE A 117 -5.70 -8.76 5.49
CA PHE A 117 -6.47 -8.45 4.29
C PHE A 117 -7.73 -9.29 4.17
N MET A 118 -7.70 -10.56 4.59
CA MET A 118 -8.89 -11.42 4.58
C MET A 118 -10.00 -10.84 5.47
N ARG A 119 -9.63 -10.25 6.62
CA ARG A 119 -10.61 -9.57 7.47
C ARG A 119 -11.24 -8.36 6.80
N LEU A 120 -10.60 -7.79 5.79
CA LEU A 120 -11.13 -6.67 5.01
C LEU A 120 -11.95 -7.13 3.79
N GLY A 121 -12.08 -8.45 3.58
CA GLY A 121 -12.86 -8.99 2.49
C GLY A 121 -12.06 -9.51 1.32
N PHE A 122 -10.74 -9.48 1.37
CA PHE A 122 -9.88 -10.06 0.35
C PHE A 122 -9.90 -11.57 0.46
N ARG A 123 -9.68 -12.24 -0.68
CA ARG A 123 -9.52 -13.70 -0.74
C ARG A 123 -8.24 -14.06 -1.47
N GLU A 124 -7.67 -15.22 -1.12
CA GLU A 124 -6.48 -15.72 -1.77
C GLU A 124 -6.76 -16.06 -3.24
N VAL A 125 -5.83 -15.69 -4.12
CA VAL A 125 -5.91 -15.97 -5.55
C VAL A 125 -4.56 -16.49 -6.05
N ASP A 126 -4.60 -17.16 -7.22
CA ASP A 126 -3.38 -17.61 -7.88
C ASP A 126 -2.70 -16.41 -8.56
N ARG A 127 -1.39 -16.28 -8.37
CA ARG A 127 -0.59 -15.21 -8.98
C ARG A 127 -0.66 -15.22 -10.52
N SER A 128 -0.86 -16.38 -11.11
CA SER A 128 -0.89 -16.55 -12.57
C SER A 128 -2.00 -15.76 -13.25
N ILE A 129 -3.03 -15.32 -12.50
CA ILE A 129 -4.13 -14.53 -13.06
C ILE A 129 -3.73 -13.09 -13.39
N PHE A 130 -2.57 -12.62 -12.91
CA PHE A 130 -2.16 -11.22 -13.07
C PHE A 130 -1.40 -11.01 -14.37
N PRO A 131 -1.59 -9.84 -15.04
CA PRO A 131 -0.82 -9.48 -16.23
C PRO A 131 0.69 -9.42 -15.95
N GLN A 132 1.49 -9.74 -16.97
CA GLN A 132 2.97 -9.76 -16.84
C GLN A 132 3.56 -8.45 -16.36
N LYS A 133 2.97 -7.30 -16.71
CA LYS A 133 3.52 -6.01 -16.30
C LYS A 133 3.48 -5.77 -14.79
N ILE A 134 2.64 -6.50 -14.07
CA ILE A 134 2.60 -6.46 -12.60
C ILE A 134 3.90 -7.04 -12.03
N TRP A 135 4.51 -7.97 -12.75
CA TRP A 135 5.71 -8.67 -12.31
C TRP A 135 6.98 -7.82 -12.40
N ALA A 136 6.91 -6.61 -12.94
CA ALA A 136 8.08 -5.73 -13.04
C ALA A 136 8.72 -5.46 -11.67
N ASP A 137 7.90 -5.21 -10.64
CA ASP A 137 8.40 -5.04 -9.27
C ASP A 137 8.99 -6.34 -8.72
N CYS A 138 8.37 -7.48 -9.04
CA CYS A 138 8.85 -8.78 -8.58
C CYS A 138 10.22 -9.11 -9.19
N LEU A 139 10.46 -8.74 -10.44
CA LEU A 139 11.76 -8.95 -11.08
C LEU A 139 12.88 -8.16 -10.41
N LYS A 140 12.55 -7.04 -9.78
CA LYS A 140 13.50 -6.21 -9.04
C LYS A 140 13.66 -6.67 -7.58
N CYS A 141 12.80 -7.54 -7.12
CA CYS A 141 12.79 -7.97 -5.73
C CYS A 141 13.91 -9.01 -5.50
N PRO A 142 14.71 -8.88 -4.42
CA PRO A 142 15.77 -9.86 -4.13
C PRO A 142 15.23 -11.25 -3.81
N LYS A 143 13.94 -11.40 -3.51
CA LYS A 143 13.32 -12.70 -3.24
C LYS A 143 12.84 -13.43 -4.49
N PHE A 144 12.82 -12.77 -5.65
CA PHE A 144 12.39 -13.39 -6.90
C PHE A 144 13.42 -14.46 -7.33
N PRO A 145 13.00 -15.65 -7.83
CA PRO A 145 11.61 -16.10 -8.05
C PRO A 145 10.96 -16.81 -6.86
N ASP A 146 11.63 -16.92 -5.74
CA ASP A 146 11.19 -17.70 -4.58
C ASP A 146 10.42 -16.87 -3.55
N CYS A 147 9.66 -15.87 -4.02
CA CYS A 147 8.86 -15.03 -3.16
C CYS A 147 7.76 -15.82 -2.46
N ASP A 148 7.67 -15.67 -1.14
CA ASP A 148 6.69 -16.36 -0.29
C ASP A 148 5.49 -15.48 0.10
N GLU A 149 5.35 -14.30 -0.51
CA GLU A 149 4.15 -13.49 -0.30
C GLU A 149 2.90 -14.18 -0.85
N VAL A 150 1.77 -13.93 -0.18
CA VAL A 150 0.47 -14.46 -0.58
C VAL A 150 -0.23 -13.43 -1.45
N ALA A 151 -0.81 -13.89 -2.56
CA ALA A 151 -1.60 -13.03 -3.46
C ALA A 151 -3.06 -13.06 -3.03
N LEU A 152 -3.64 -11.89 -2.81
CA LEU A 152 -5.04 -11.73 -2.41
C LEU A 152 -5.71 -10.71 -3.31
N ALA A 153 -7.02 -10.86 -3.50
CA ALA A 153 -7.80 -9.92 -4.30
C ALA A 153 -9.18 -9.70 -3.69
N ILE A 154 -9.76 -8.55 -3.99
CA ILE A 154 -11.13 -8.22 -3.64
C ILE A 154 -11.82 -7.67 -4.88
N ASP A 155 -13.07 -8.08 -5.09
CA ASP A 155 -13.90 -7.56 -6.16
C ASP A 155 -14.74 -6.40 -5.61
N LEU A 156 -14.71 -5.27 -6.30
CA LEU A 156 -15.46 -4.06 -5.92
C LEU A 156 -16.74 -3.98 -6.76
N GLN A 157 -17.79 -3.48 -6.13
CA GLN A 157 -19.08 -3.27 -6.80
C GLN A 157 -19.33 -1.81 -7.12
#